data_7959c0eb3527585c2fa2165735ebf3da
#
_entry.id   7959c0eb3527585c2fa2165735ebf3da
#
_cell.length_a   1.000
_cell.length_b   1.000
_cell.length_c   1.000
_cell.angle_alpha   90.00
_cell.angle_beta   90.00
_cell.angle_gamma   90.00
#
_symmetry.space_group_name_H-M   'P 1'
#
loop_
_entity.id
_entity.type
_entity.pdbx_description
1 polymer ?
#
loop_
_entity_poly.entity_id
_entity_poly.type
_entity_poly.pdbx_seq_one_letter_code
_entity_poly.pdbx_strand_id
1 'polypeptide(L)'
;MTSASANPLPNLVASSATTTPRRVFMVISPVSLGYARFALESLFRNCTEPIHLHLITDSAEDKDTLSQEMEAIALRQPVGAHQWSVYSEDDLADREAAIFGPYPNLRLFRHGHPCWRKITDPLLLSQGPDDKNGEMVLLDPDLYFPNHFRFEPTPATGVLLMWQKPSCLVPPQTVRAAMEKGIRFAHHVDIGVGAWRAPVDLEWIEWLLSRLDVRNLPRVMHIEAIVWAAIAMRIGGGYLDPNLWHCWHRNQPKRILRKLGLPGIHLLRVENFSAIKCFHAGGEAKWWLAEAREKGMLDQDQDLTVPGPILPFRELMPSTYYREQRVKGVLASLGYYSVFRT
;
A
#
# COMPACT_ATOMS: atom_id res chain seq x y z
N MET A 1 20.95 66.96 -22.43
CA MET A 1 19.85 66.42 -21.65
C MET A 1 19.16 65.32 -22.49
N THR A 2 19.57 64.11 -22.41
CA THR A 2 19.03 63.00 -23.17
C THR A 2 18.27 62.10 -22.16
N SER A 3 16.95 61.99 -22.36
CA SER A 3 16.05 61.20 -21.56
C SER A 3 16.23 59.70 -21.88
N ALA A 4 16.57 58.91 -20.89
CA ALA A 4 16.61 57.45 -20.99
C ALA A 4 15.19 56.88 -20.93
N SER A 5 14.81 56.21 -22.00
CA SER A 5 13.56 55.42 -22.10
C SER A 5 13.71 54.15 -21.26
N ALA A 6 12.86 53.99 -20.27
CA ALA A 6 12.76 52.76 -19.50
C ALA A 6 11.99 51.71 -20.31
N ASN A 7 12.63 50.58 -20.60
CA ASN A 7 11.97 49.39 -21.16
C ASN A 7 11.03 48.77 -20.12
N PRO A 8 9.77 48.42 -20.48
CA PRO A 8 8.91 47.67 -19.59
C PRO A 8 9.39 46.22 -19.45
N LEU A 9 9.43 45.74 -18.21
CA LEU A 9 9.71 44.36 -17.86
C LEU A 9 8.66 43.41 -18.50
N PRO A 10 9.07 42.25 -19.03
CA PRO A 10 8.12 41.29 -19.57
C PRO A 10 7.24 40.70 -18.44
N ASN A 11 5.93 40.81 -18.65
CA ASN A 11 4.94 40.14 -17.81
C ASN A 11 5.19 38.62 -17.84
N LEU A 12 5.75 38.10 -16.78
CA LEU A 12 5.75 36.63 -16.48
C LEU A 12 4.31 36.21 -16.20
N VAL A 13 3.59 35.82 -17.25
CA VAL A 13 2.38 35.03 -17.11
C VAL A 13 2.84 33.69 -16.52
N ALA A 14 2.59 33.48 -15.24
CA ALA A 14 2.73 32.18 -14.62
C ALA A 14 1.77 31.22 -15.33
N SER A 15 2.30 30.42 -16.25
CA SER A 15 1.62 29.27 -16.82
C SER A 15 1.36 28.30 -15.66
N SER A 16 0.13 28.24 -15.19
CA SER A 16 -0.35 27.18 -14.33
C SER A 16 -0.34 25.90 -15.16
N ALA A 17 0.81 25.24 -15.21
CA ALA A 17 0.90 23.86 -15.70
C ALA A 17 -0.05 23.03 -14.82
N THR A 18 -1.21 22.66 -15.36
CA THR A 18 -2.13 21.70 -14.72
C THR A 18 -1.38 20.38 -14.62
N THR A 19 -0.80 20.13 -13.47
CA THR A 19 -0.15 18.85 -13.17
C THR A 19 -1.24 17.78 -13.18
N THR A 20 -1.12 16.78 -14.05
CA THR A 20 -2.02 15.63 -14.07
C THR A 20 -2.06 14.99 -12.68
N PRO A 21 -3.24 14.80 -12.07
CA PRO A 21 -3.34 14.20 -10.77
C PRO A 21 -2.67 12.81 -10.73
N ARG A 22 -1.96 12.53 -9.64
CA ARG A 22 -1.31 11.24 -9.44
C ARG A 22 -2.34 10.16 -9.14
N ARG A 23 -2.23 9.02 -9.78
CA ARG A 23 -3.19 7.92 -9.64
C ARG A 23 -2.89 7.10 -8.41
N VAL A 24 -3.86 7.01 -7.52
CA VAL A 24 -3.77 6.31 -6.24
C VAL A 24 -4.90 5.28 -6.17
N PHE A 25 -4.62 4.06 -5.76
CA PHE A 25 -5.56 2.95 -5.74
C PHE A 25 -5.67 2.37 -4.34
N MET A 26 -6.88 2.06 -3.92
CA MET A 26 -7.15 1.39 -2.65
C MET A 26 -8.27 0.37 -2.84
N VAL A 27 -7.99 -0.90 -2.55
CA VAL A 27 -9.03 -1.94 -2.45
C VAL A 27 -9.60 -1.91 -1.04
N ILE A 28 -10.90 -1.67 -0.92
CA ILE A 28 -11.55 -1.40 0.35
C ILE A 28 -12.99 -1.94 0.36
N SER A 29 -13.42 -2.46 1.51
CA SER A 29 -14.83 -2.77 1.79
C SER A 29 -15.36 -1.82 2.86
N PRO A 30 -16.67 -1.45 2.83
CA PRO A 30 -17.31 -0.63 3.87
C PRO A 30 -17.12 -1.15 5.30
N VAL A 31 -16.96 -2.46 5.48
CA VAL A 31 -16.63 -3.08 6.78
C VAL A 31 -15.34 -2.50 7.37
N SER A 32 -14.44 -2.01 6.54
CA SER A 32 -13.16 -1.40 6.95
C SER A 32 -13.30 0.06 7.36
N LEU A 33 -14.42 0.75 7.11
CA LEU A 33 -14.60 2.18 7.33
C LEU A 33 -14.35 2.60 8.78
N GLY A 34 -14.51 1.70 9.75
CA GLY A 34 -14.20 1.99 11.15
C GLY A 34 -12.79 2.50 11.40
N TYR A 35 -11.83 2.10 10.55
CA TYR A 35 -10.45 2.60 10.59
C TYR A 35 -10.01 3.26 9.26
N ALA A 36 -10.53 2.82 8.14
CA ALA A 36 -10.15 3.32 6.83
C ALA A 36 -10.52 4.80 6.61
N ARG A 37 -11.58 5.28 7.27
CA ARG A 37 -11.95 6.70 7.27
C ARG A 37 -10.77 7.59 7.68
N PHE A 38 -9.98 7.17 8.67
CA PHE A 38 -8.81 7.93 9.10
C PHE A 38 -7.72 7.98 8.03
N ALA A 39 -7.53 6.88 7.28
CA ALA A 39 -6.62 6.86 6.14
C ALA A 39 -7.07 7.83 5.05
N LEU A 40 -8.34 7.77 4.64
CA LEU A 40 -8.92 8.63 3.60
C LEU A 40 -8.87 10.11 3.99
N GLU A 41 -9.30 10.46 5.21
CA GLU A 41 -9.28 11.84 5.69
C GLU A 41 -7.85 12.40 5.79
N SER A 42 -6.90 11.63 6.34
CA SER A 42 -5.52 12.09 6.48
C SER A 42 -4.79 12.16 5.14
N LEU A 43 -5.08 11.25 4.21
CA LEU A 43 -4.57 11.30 2.83
C LEU A 43 -5.00 12.60 2.15
N PHE A 44 -6.30 12.91 2.15
CA PHE A 44 -6.85 14.08 1.48
C PHE A 44 -6.42 15.41 2.14
N ARG A 45 -6.21 15.39 3.46
CA ARG A 45 -5.75 16.58 4.20
C ARG A 45 -4.27 16.87 3.99
N ASN A 46 -3.44 15.83 3.99
CA ASN A 46 -1.99 15.97 4.14
C ASN A 46 -1.20 15.73 2.85
N CYS A 47 -1.79 15.12 1.81
CA CYS A 47 -1.13 15.01 0.51
C CYS A 47 -1.10 16.38 -0.18
N THR A 48 0.10 16.89 -0.46
CA THR A 48 0.28 18.23 -1.06
C THR A 48 0.34 18.21 -2.59
N GLU A 49 0.38 17.03 -3.20
CA GLU A 49 0.26 16.90 -4.66
C GLU A 49 -1.17 16.50 -5.06
N PRO A 50 -1.68 16.96 -6.21
CA PRO A 50 -2.98 16.53 -6.71
C PRO A 50 -3.01 15.02 -6.92
N ILE A 51 -4.03 14.35 -6.38
CA ILE A 51 -4.26 12.91 -6.57
C ILE A 51 -5.63 12.64 -7.17
N HIS A 52 -5.75 11.52 -7.87
CA HIS A 52 -7.00 10.88 -8.22
C HIS A 52 -7.06 9.51 -7.51
N LEU A 53 -7.87 9.42 -6.47
CA LEU A 53 -8.03 8.21 -5.67
C LEU A 53 -9.08 7.29 -6.32
N HIS A 54 -8.68 6.10 -6.69
CA HIS A 54 -9.52 5.03 -7.21
C HIS A 54 -9.81 4.03 -6.09
N LEU A 55 -11.01 4.06 -5.53
CA LEU A 55 -11.48 3.07 -4.57
C LEU A 55 -12.09 1.89 -5.32
N ILE A 56 -11.77 0.69 -4.93
CA ILE A 56 -12.21 -0.54 -5.57
C ILE A 56 -12.85 -1.43 -4.52
N THR A 57 -14.09 -1.84 -4.76
CA THR A 57 -14.89 -2.63 -3.80
C THR A 57 -15.60 -3.80 -4.47
N ASP A 58 -16.32 -4.60 -3.69
CA ASP A 58 -16.88 -5.86 -4.16
C ASP A 58 -18.20 -5.68 -4.90
N SER A 59 -19.13 -4.86 -4.40
CA SER A 59 -20.51 -4.76 -4.91
C SER A 59 -20.93 -3.33 -5.25
N ALA A 60 -22.03 -3.18 -5.95
CA ALA A 60 -22.66 -1.88 -6.22
C ALA A 60 -23.14 -1.20 -4.93
N GLU A 61 -23.67 -1.96 -3.96
CA GLU A 61 -24.09 -1.43 -2.66
C GLU A 61 -22.90 -0.88 -1.87
N ASP A 62 -21.77 -1.60 -1.88
CA ASP A 62 -20.51 -1.13 -1.29
C ASP A 62 -20.02 0.15 -1.96
N LYS A 63 -20.12 0.22 -3.30
CA LYS A 63 -19.75 1.41 -4.08
C LYS A 63 -20.58 2.63 -3.66
N ASP A 64 -21.88 2.48 -3.50
CA ASP A 64 -22.77 3.57 -3.07
C ASP A 64 -22.38 4.05 -1.65
N THR A 65 -22.14 3.11 -0.74
CA THR A 65 -21.71 3.40 0.63
C THR A 65 -20.39 4.16 0.66
N LEU A 66 -19.40 3.71 -0.10
CA LEU A 66 -18.10 4.35 -0.19
C LEU A 66 -18.17 5.72 -0.88
N SER A 67 -19.03 5.86 -1.88
CA SER A 67 -19.26 7.16 -2.56
C SER A 67 -19.80 8.21 -1.61
N GLN A 68 -20.81 7.86 -0.80
CA GLN A 68 -21.37 8.74 0.23
C GLN A 68 -20.30 9.15 1.27
N GLU A 69 -19.47 8.21 1.70
CA GLU A 69 -18.37 8.51 2.63
C GLU A 69 -17.35 9.46 2.02
N MET A 70 -16.97 9.24 0.76
CA MET A 70 -16.02 10.11 0.05
C MET A 70 -16.57 11.52 -0.18
N GLU A 71 -17.86 11.65 -0.49
CA GLU A 71 -18.53 12.96 -0.56
C GLU A 71 -18.41 13.69 0.79
N ALA A 72 -18.70 13.02 1.89
CA ALA A 72 -18.61 13.60 3.21
C ALA A 72 -17.17 14.00 3.59
N ILE A 73 -16.16 13.25 3.14
CA ILE A 73 -14.74 13.59 3.35
C ILE A 73 -14.35 14.78 2.48
N ALA A 74 -14.70 14.76 1.19
CA ALA A 74 -14.35 15.81 0.23
C ALA A 74 -14.94 17.18 0.61
N LEU A 75 -16.16 17.21 1.14
CA LEU A 75 -16.79 18.46 1.61
C LEU A 75 -16.03 19.17 2.74
N ARG A 76 -15.16 18.44 3.46
CA ARG A 76 -14.35 18.98 4.56
C ARG A 76 -12.98 19.46 4.10
N GLN A 77 -12.64 19.29 2.82
CA GLN A 77 -11.34 19.60 2.26
C GLN A 77 -11.42 20.83 1.33
N PRO A 78 -10.28 21.48 1.05
CA PRO A 78 -10.25 22.56 0.06
C PRO A 78 -10.75 22.07 -1.31
N VAL A 79 -11.61 22.86 -1.95
CA VAL A 79 -12.22 22.50 -3.23
C VAL A 79 -11.15 22.31 -4.31
N GLY A 80 -11.21 21.17 -5.02
CA GLY A 80 -10.41 20.91 -6.23
C GLY A 80 -8.99 20.40 -5.99
N ALA A 81 -8.57 20.17 -4.73
CA ALA A 81 -7.23 19.64 -4.46
C ALA A 81 -7.06 18.20 -4.94
N HIS A 82 -8.09 17.36 -4.75
CA HIS A 82 -8.05 15.93 -5.07
C HIS A 82 -9.31 15.48 -5.80
N GLN A 83 -9.18 14.38 -6.53
CA GLN A 83 -10.29 13.70 -7.22
C GLN A 83 -10.45 12.28 -6.65
N TRP A 84 -11.62 11.70 -6.83
CA TRP A 84 -11.89 10.31 -6.45
C TRP A 84 -12.91 9.67 -7.39
N SER A 85 -12.83 8.34 -7.47
CA SER A 85 -13.80 7.48 -8.17
C SER A 85 -13.93 6.18 -7.41
N VAL A 86 -15.13 5.57 -7.44
CA VAL A 86 -15.38 4.27 -6.80
C VAL A 86 -15.81 3.28 -7.87
N TYR A 87 -15.24 2.09 -7.83
CA TYR A 87 -15.51 0.99 -8.78
C TYR A 87 -15.96 -0.25 -8.01
N SER A 88 -17.06 -0.84 -8.42
CA SER A 88 -17.45 -2.19 -8.02
C SER A 88 -16.72 -3.23 -8.88
N GLU A 89 -16.84 -4.50 -8.51
CA GLU A 89 -16.32 -5.61 -9.31
C GLU A 89 -16.98 -5.64 -10.70
N ASP A 90 -18.29 -5.36 -10.77
CA ASP A 90 -19.06 -5.33 -12.03
C ASP A 90 -18.57 -4.23 -12.98
N ASP A 91 -18.19 -3.06 -12.46
CA ASP A 91 -17.62 -1.96 -13.28
C ASP A 91 -16.30 -2.38 -13.98
N LEU A 92 -15.63 -3.38 -13.49
CA LEU A 92 -14.35 -3.87 -14.01
C LEU A 92 -14.48 -5.14 -14.86
N ALA A 93 -15.67 -5.74 -14.98
CA ALA A 93 -15.90 -7.04 -15.64
C ALA A 93 -15.47 -7.03 -17.11
N ASP A 94 -15.84 -6.01 -17.87
CA ASP A 94 -15.47 -5.90 -19.30
C ASP A 94 -13.95 -5.70 -19.46
N ARG A 95 -13.33 -4.93 -18.58
CA ARG A 95 -11.86 -4.74 -18.57
C ARG A 95 -11.13 -6.02 -18.18
N GLU A 96 -11.65 -6.77 -17.22
CA GLU A 96 -11.12 -8.09 -16.87
C GLU A 96 -11.18 -9.04 -18.07
N ALA A 97 -12.31 -9.12 -18.74
CA ALA A 97 -12.47 -9.97 -19.93
C ALA A 97 -11.48 -9.59 -21.03
N ALA A 98 -11.31 -8.28 -21.29
CA ALA A 98 -10.42 -7.78 -22.33
C ALA A 98 -8.94 -7.95 -21.98
N ILE A 99 -8.52 -7.67 -20.76
CA ILE A 99 -7.09 -7.64 -20.36
C ILE A 99 -6.63 -9.01 -19.84
N PHE A 100 -7.44 -9.66 -18.98
CA PHE A 100 -7.07 -10.93 -18.36
C PHE A 100 -7.69 -12.16 -19.06
N GLY A 101 -8.44 -11.99 -20.13
CA GLY A 101 -9.03 -13.10 -20.87
C GLY A 101 -8.00 -14.18 -21.25
N PRO A 102 -6.80 -13.83 -21.75
CA PRO A 102 -5.73 -14.77 -22.06
C PRO A 102 -5.03 -15.39 -20.82
N TYR A 103 -5.29 -14.92 -19.61
CA TYR A 103 -4.53 -15.21 -18.40
C TYR A 103 -5.40 -15.88 -17.31
N PRO A 104 -5.69 -17.18 -17.41
CA PRO A 104 -6.64 -17.87 -16.53
C PRO A 104 -6.19 -17.90 -15.06
N ASN A 105 -4.87 -17.97 -14.76
CA ASN A 105 -4.40 -17.95 -13.37
C ASN A 105 -4.51 -16.54 -12.75
N LEU A 106 -4.33 -15.48 -13.54
CA LEU A 106 -4.58 -14.10 -13.10
C LEU A 106 -6.07 -13.91 -12.72
N ARG A 107 -6.98 -14.41 -13.52
CA ARG A 107 -8.42 -14.38 -13.20
C ARG A 107 -8.74 -15.17 -11.93
N LEU A 108 -8.21 -16.39 -11.79
CA LEU A 108 -8.36 -17.17 -10.57
C LEU A 108 -7.79 -16.45 -9.35
N PHE A 109 -6.64 -15.79 -9.50
CA PHE A 109 -6.03 -15.03 -8.43
C PHE A 109 -6.91 -13.85 -8.02
N ARG A 110 -7.40 -13.07 -8.97
CA ARG A 110 -8.30 -11.93 -8.73
C ARG A 110 -9.51 -12.33 -7.88
N HIS A 111 -10.14 -13.46 -8.19
CA HIS A 111 -11.31 -13.98 -7.48
C HIS A 111 -11.00 -14.87 -6.27
N GLY A 112 -9.72 -15.01 -5.90
CA GLY A 112 -9.29 -15.88 -4.80
C GLY A 112 -9.49 -15.28 -3.42
N HIS A 113 -9.10 -14.03 -3.22
CA HIS A 113 -9.22 -13.31 -1.94
C HIS A 113 -9.26 -11.80 -2.18
N PRO A 114 -10.11 -11.02 -1.48
CA PRO A 114 -10.22 -9.57 -1.71
C PRO A 114 -8.88 -8.81 -1.68
N CYS A 115 -7.98 -9.14 -0.75
CA CYS A 115 -6.66 -8.49 -0.69
C CYS A 115 -5.81 -8.75 -1.93
N TRP A 116 -6.01 -9.85 -2.67
CA TRP A 116 -5.22 -10.14 -3.87
C TRP A 116 -5.56 -9.19 -5.01
N ARG A 117 -6.73 -8.59 -4.98
CA ARG A 117 -7.21 -7.58 -5.94
C ARG A 117 -6.33 -6.32 -5.93
N LYS A 118 -5.56 -6.06 -4.87
CA LYS A 118 -4.57 -4.98 -4.83
C LYS A 118 -3.47 -5.12 -5.91
N ILE A 119 -3.22 -6.34 -6.41
CA ILE A 119 -2.31 -6.57 -7.53
C ILE A 119 -3.06 -6.42 -8.86
N THR A 120 -4.25 -6.99 -8.98
CA THR A 120 -4.94 -7.17 -10.26
C THR A 120 -5.78 -5.97 -10.67
N ASP A 121 -6.54 -5.38 -9.76
CA ASP A 121 -7.53 -4.37 -10.13
C ASP A 121 -6.91 -3.02 -10.54
N PRO A 122 -5.82 -2.53 -9.92
CA PRO A 122 -5.09 -1.39 -10.45
C PRO A 122 -4.58 -1.61 -11.87
N LEU A 123 -4.19 -2.85 -12.24
CA LEU A 123 -3.79 -3.18 -13.62
C LEU A 123 -4.93 -3.04 -14.60
N LEU A 124 -6.15 -3.44 -14.23
CA LEU A 124 -7.33 -3.29 -15.10
C LEU A 124 -7.63 -1.83 -15.40
N LEU A 125 -7.32 -0.93 -14.47
CA LEU A 125 -7.53 0.51 -14.61
C LEU A 125 -6.34 1.22 -15.28
N SER A 126 -5.15 0.62 -15.34
CA SER A 126 -3.91 1.29 -15.76
C SER A 126 -3.27 0.73 -17.04
N GLN A 127 -3.87 -0.28 -17.67
CA GLN A 127 -3.35 -0.88 -18.91
C GLN A 127 -4.22 -0.56 -20.15
N GLY A 128 -5.06 0.45 -20.08
CA GLY A 128 -5.85 0.87 -21.24
C GLY A 128 -5.05 1.70 -22.25
N PRO A 129 -5.47 1.72 -23.54
CA PRO A 129 -4.80 2.50 -24.58
C PRO A 129 -4.78 4.01 -24.31
N ASP A 130 -5.70 4.49 -23.48
CA ASP A 130 -5.83 5.91 -23.10
C ASP A 130 -4.98 6.29 -21.89
N ASP A 131 -4.35 5.32 -21.23
CA ASP A 131 -3.58 5.55 -20.01
C ASP A 131 -2.10 5.79 -20.30
N LYS A 132 -1.78 7.02 -20.74
CA LYS A 132 -0.42 7.42 -21.14
C LYS A 132 0.60 7.41 -19.98
N ASN A 133 0.15 7.41 -18.72
CA ASN A 133 1.04 7.51 -17.57
C ASN A 133 1.30 6.17 -16.89
N GLY A 134 0.35 5.24 -16.93
CA GLY A 134 0.46 3.90 -16.36
C GLY A 134 0.88 3.83 -14.88
N GLU A 135 0.91 4.97 -14.19
CA GLU A 135 1.33 5.05 -12.79
C GLU A 135 0.28 4.47 -11.85
N MET A 136 0.74 3.68 -10.89
CA MET A 136 -0.10 3.06 -9.87
C MET A 136 0.56 3.24 -8.51
N VAL A 137 0.00 4.11 -7.67
CA VAL A 137 0.31 4.16 -6.24
C VAL A 137 -0.75 3.36 -5.51
N LEU A 138 -0.35 2.35 -4.77
CA LEU A 138 -1.23 1.41 -4.07
C LEU A 138 -1.23 1.72 -2.59
N LEU A 139 -2.40 1.73 -1.96
CA LEU A 139 -2.57 2.01 -0.53
C LEU A 139 -3.43 0.93 0.13
N ASP A 140 -3.05 0.57 1.35
CA ASP A 140 -3.91 -0.19 2.27
C ASP A 140 -4.89 0.73 3.00
N PRO A 141 -6.05 0.23 3.43
CA PRO A 141 -7.04 1.04 4.13
C PRO A 141 -6.69 1.34 5.60
N ASP A 142 -5.65 0.73 6.17
CA ASP A 142 -5.22 0.93 7.56
C ASP A 142 -3.96 1.79 7.68
N LEU A 143 -3.86 2.80 6.82
CA LEU A 143 -2.81 3.81 6.85
C LEU A 143 -3.23 5.05 7.66
N TYR A 144 -2.25 5.85 8.06
CA TYR A 144 -2.44 7.21 8.54
C TYR A 144 -1.29 8.12 8.06
N PHE A 145 -1.62 9.33 7.62
CA PHE A 145 -0.65 10.32 7.13
C PHE A 145 -0.59 11.48 8.12
N PRO A 146 0.35 11.48 9.07
CA PRO A 146 0.38 12.47 10.17
C PRO A 146 0.89 13.85 9.76
N ASN A 147 1.59 13.97 8.65
CA ASN A 147 2.30 15.16 8.19
C ASN A 147 1.98 15.50 6.74
N HIS A 148 2.23 16.75 6.33
CA HIS A 148 2.19 17.12 4.92
C HIS A 148 3.26 16.36 4.15
N PHE A 149 2.86 15.73 3.04
CA PHE A 149 3.77 14.85 2.30
C PHE A 149 3.51 14.87 0.79
N ARG A 150 4.47 14.33 0.06
CA ARG A 150 4.34 13.82 -1.32
C ARG A 150 4.78 12.37 -1.34
N PHE A 151 4.18 11.61 -2.25
CA PHE A 151 4.67 10.26 -2.52
C PHE A 151 6.08 10.31 -3.14
N GLU A 152 6.84 9.26 -2.94
CA GLU A 152 8.11 9.11 -3.64
C GLU A 152 7.88 9.01 -5.16
N PRO A 153 8.79 9.50 -6.00
CA PRO A 153 8.69 9.36 -7.44
C PRO A 153 8.57 7.89 -7.84
N THR A 154 7.53 7.53 -8.58
CA THR A 154 7.37 6.17 -9.10
C THR A 154 8.49 5.88 -10.11
N PRO A 155 9.27 4.80 -9.93
CA PRO A 155 10.36 4.49 -10.84
C PRO A 155 9.84 4.21 -12.25
N ALA A 156 10.65 4.51 -13.27
CA ALA A 156 10.34 4.16 -14.65
C ALA A 156 10.26 2.64 -14.85
N THR A 157 11.11 1.92 -14.13
CA THR A 157 11.15 0.45 -14.07
C THR A 157 11.28 0.03 -12.62
N GLY A 158 10.69 -1.11 -12.25
CA GLY A 158 10.71 -1.61 -10.88
C GLY A 158 9.50 -1.19 -10.05
N VAL A 159 9.51 -1.58 -8.78
CA VAL A 159 8.44 -1.32 -7.81
C VAL A 159 9.03 -0.74 -6.53
N LEU A 160 8.31 0.19 -5.90
CA LEU A 160 8.57 0.63 -4.54
C LEU A 160 7.58 -0.06 -3.61
N LEU A 161 8.07 -0.58 -2.49
CA LEU A 161 7.25 -1.21 -1.44
C LEU A 161 7.71 -0.71 -0.08
N MET A 162 6.83 -0.72 0.90
CA MET A 162 7.23 -0.50 2.30
C MET A 162 8.09 -1.67 2.80
N TRP A 163 8.78 -1.41 3.90
CA TRP A 163 9.60 -2.39 4.60
C TRP A 163 8.99 -2.74 5.95
N GLN A 164 8.97 -4.04 6.29
CA GLN A 164 8.56 -4.47 7.63
C GLN A 164 9.44 -5.59 8.19
N LYS A 165 9.52 -5.64 9.51
CA LYS A 165 10.14 -6.74 10.25
C LYS A 165 9.23 -7.14 11.42
N PRO A 166 8.88 -8.42 11.58
CA PRO A 166 9.32 -9.59 10.81
C PRO A 166 8.68 -9.65 9.42
N SER A 167 9.24 -10.47 8.52
CA SER A 167 8.66 -10.72 7.20
C SER A 167 7.28 -11.38 7.31
N CYS A 168 6.34 -10.93 6.46
CA CYS A 168 4.98 -11.44 6.38
C CYS A 168 4.79 -12.55 5.33
N LEU A 169 5.88 -13.10 4.76
CA LEU A 169 5.79 -14.17 3.75
C LEU A 169 5.30 -15.48 4.41
N VAL A 170 4.01 -15.67 4.39
CA VAL A 170 3.29 -16.82 4.92
C VAL A 170 2.17 -17.22 3.94
N PRO A 171 1.73 -18.48 3.91
CA PRO A 171 2.14 -19.58 4.76
C PRO A 171 3.49 -20.20 4.36
N PRO A 172 4.23 -20.78 5.30
CA PRO A 172 5.57 -21.29 5.04
C PRO A 172 5.65 -22.38 3.98
N GLN A 173 4.61 -23.17 3.84
CA GLN A 173 4.54 -24.26 2.84
C GLN A 173 4.57 -23.68 1.43
N THR A 174 3.77 -22.65 1.16
CA THR A 174 3.71 -21.97 -0.14
C THR A 174 5.07 -21.36 -0.49
N VAL A 175 5.69 -20.64 0.47
CA VAL A 175 6.99 -20.01 0.25
C VAL A 175 8.08 -21.03 -0.06
N ARG A 176 8.14 -22.14 0.69
CA ARG A 176 9.11 -23.22 0.47
C ARG A 176 8.93 -23.87 -0.89
N ALA A 177 7.70 -24.28 -1.21
CA ALA A 177 7.40 -24.90 -2.51
C ALA A 177 7.75 -23.98 -3.70
N ALA A 178 7.55 -22.67 -3.53
CA ALA A 178 7.93 -21.71 -4.54
C ALA A 178 9.46 -21.54 -4.67
N MET A 179 10.20 -21.50 -3.55
CA MET A 179 11.67 -21.46 -3.57
C MET A 179 12.27 -22.70 -4.24
N GLU A 180 11.71 -23.89 -3.97
CA GLU A 180 12.10 -25.16 -4.61
C GLU A 180 11.88 -25.14 -6.13
N LYS A 181 10.90 -24.36 -6.61
CA LYS A 181 10.67 -24.11 -8.04
C LYS A 181 11.50 -22.95 -8.62
N GLY A 182 12.48 -22.43 -7.86
CA GLY A 182 13.40 -21.37 -8.29
C GLY A 182 12.82 -19.97 -8.21
N ILE A 183 11.68 -19.74 -7.55
CA ILE A 183 11.13 -18.40 -7.37
C ILE A 183 11.92 -17.68 -6.28
N ARG A 184 12.40 -16.49 -6.60
CA ARG A 184 13.13 -15.60 -5.68
C ARG A 184 12.17 -14.61 -5.05
N PHE A 185 12.41 -14.26 -3.79
CA PHE A 185 11.57 -13.34 -3.04
C PHE A 185 12.38 -12.19 -2.43
N ALA A 186 11.86 -10.98 -2.48
CA ALA A 186 12.36 -9.90 -1.65
C ALA A 186 11.99 -10.15 -0.19
N HIS A 187 12.95 -9.96 0.70
CA HIS A 187 12.74 -10.13 2.14
C HIS A 187 12.13 -8.86 2.75
N HIS A 188 11.32 -8.99 3.79
CA HIS A 188 10.78 -7.83 4.53
C HIS A 188 9.87 -6.89 3.73
N VAL A 189 9.22 -7.34 2.67
CA VAL A 189 8.22 -6.52 1.97
C VAL A 189 7.01 -6.28 2.85
N ASP A 190 6.49 -5.07 2.77
CA ASP A 190 5.18 -4.67 3.26
C ASP A 190 4.45 -3.97 2.12
N ILE A 191 3.15 -4.14 2.07
CA ILE A 191 2.30 -3.72 0.96
C ILE A 191 1.33 -2.60 1.36
N GLY A 192 1.52 -2.01 2.53
CA GLY A 192 0.74 -0.86 2.96
C GLY A 192 0.79 0.28 1.96
N VAL A 193 1.98 0.56 1.41
CA VAL A 193 2.17 1.48 0.29
C VAL A 193 3.07 0.82 -0.76
N GLY A 194 2.63 0.85 -2.03
CA GLY A 194 3.41 0.44 -3.18
C GLY A 194 3.33 1.44 -4.32
N ALA A 195 4.34 1.49 -5.19
CA ALA A 195 4.28 2.28 -6.41
C ALA A 195 4.99 1.57 -7.57
N TRP A 196 4.34 1.45 -8.71
CA TRP A 196 4.89 0.87 -9.93
C TRP A 196 4.24 1.46 -11.18
N ARG A 197 4.65 1.00 -12.40
CA ARG A 197 4.08 1.48 -13.67
C ARG A 197 3.64 0.36 -14.58
N ALA A 198 2.54 0.58 -15.30
CA ALA A 198 2.19 -0.18 -16.50
C ALA A 198 3.01 0.34 -17.73
N PRO A 199 3.19 -0.47 -18.79
CA PRO A 199 2.71 -1.84 -18.87
C PRO A 199 3.47 -2.80 -17.97
N VAL A 200 2.77 -3.81 -17.47
CA VAL A 200 3.31 -4.88 -16.64
C VAL A 200 3.34 -6.16 -17.46
N ASP A 201 4.38 -6.98 -17.30
CA ASP A 201 4.51 -8.28 -17.94
C ASP A 201 3.49 -9.27 -17.35
N LEU A 202 2.28 -9.29 -17.95
CA LEU A 202 1.18 -10.16 -17.49
C LEU A 202 1.49 -11.65 -17.78
N GLU A 203 2.24 -11.97 -18.82
CA GLU A 203 2.65 -13.35 -19.11
C GLU A 203 3.54 -13.90 -18.01
N TRP A 204 4.45 -13.06 -17.50
CA TRP A 204 5.28 -13.47 -16.39
C TRP A 204 4.48 -13.61 -15.08
N ILE A 205 3.51 -12.73 -14.82
CA ILE A 205 2.65 -12.87 -13.64
C ILE A 205 1.79 -14.14 -13.76
N GLU A 206 1.22 -14.42 -14.92
CA GLU A 206 0.49 -15.65 -15.21
C GLU A 206 1.36 -16.89 -14.96
N TRP A 207 2.62 -16.88 -15.44
CA TRP A 207 3.61 -17.92 -15.19
C TRP A 207 3.89 -18.06 -13.68
N LEU A 208 4.11 -16.94 -12.97
CA LEU A 208 4.34 -16.95 -11.52
C LEU A 208 3.19 -17.62 -10.77
N LEU A 209 1.95 -17.22 -11.07
CA LEU A 209 0.75 -17.75 -10.43
C LEU A 209 0.54 -19.24 -10.74
N SER A 210 0.87 -19.67 -11.96
CA SER A 210 0.91 -21.09 -12.30
C SER A 210 1.96 -21.85 -11.46
N ARG A 211 3.15 -21.27 -11.27
CA ARG A 211 4.20 -21.87 -10.43
C ARG A 211 3.84 -21.92 -8.95
N LEU A 212 3.10 -20.94 -8.47
CA LEU A 212 2.54 -20.92 -7.11
C LEU A 212 1.37 -21.89 -6.94
N ASP A 213 0.87 -22.48 -8.02
CA ASP A 213 -0.31 -23.35 -8.01
C ASP A 213 -1.55 -22.63 -7.48
N VAL A 214 -1.91 -21.52 -8.16
CA VAL A 214 -2.97 -20.60 -7.72
C VAL A 214 -4.29 -21.28 -7.41
N ARG A 215 -4.61 -22.40 -8.07
CA ARG A 215 -5.84 -23.19 -7.85
C ARG A 215 -5.93 -23.80 -6.46
N ASN A 216 -4.77 -24.14 -5.88
CA ASN A 216 -4.64 -24.80 -4.59
C ASN A 216 -4.07 -23.85 -3.50
N LEU A 217 -3.89 -22.56 -3.80
CA LEU A 217 -3.45 -21.59 -2.81
C LEU A 217 -4.48 -21.46 -1.68
N PRO A 218 -4.04 -21.41 -0.44
CA PRO A 218 -4.95 -21.10 0.66
C PRO A 218 -5.46 -19.65 0.50
N ARG A 219 -6.77 -19.48 0.66
CA ARG A 219 -7.44 -18.16 0.53
C ARG A 219 -7.17 -17.31 1.76
N VAL A 220 -5.93 -16.84 1.89
CA VAL A 220 -5.48 -15.96 2.98
C VAL A 220 -4.82 -14.70 2.42
N MET A 221 -4.96 -13.59 3.13
CA MET A 221 -4.46 -12.28 2.71
C MET A 221 -2.96 -12.29 2.36
N HIS A 222 -2.16 -13.00 3.13
CA HIS A 222 -0.69 -12.99 3.01
C HIS A 222 -0.12 -13.56 1.70
N ILE A 223 -0.91 -14.27 0.89
CA ILE A 223 -0.46 -14.70 -0.45
C ILE A 223 -0.10 -13.51 -1.33
N GLU A 224 -0.80 -12.40 -1.18
CA GLU A 224 -0.49 -11.15 -1.85
C GLU A 224 0.97 -10.72 -1.62
N ALA A 225 1.44 -10.78 -0.35
CA ALA A 225 2.82 -10.43 -0.02
C ALA A 225 3.85 -11.36 -0.70
N ILE A 226 3.53 -12.64 -0.88
CA ILE A 226 4.37 -13.60 -1.61
C ILE A 226 4.50 -13.18 -3.08
N VAL A 227 3.39 -12.82 -3.72
CA VAL A 227 3.39 -12.38 -5.11
C VAL A 227 4.16 -11.06 -5.27
N TRP A 228 3.92 -10.07 -4.40
CA TRP A 228 4.68 -8.81 -4.40
C TRP A 228 6.18 -9.03 -4.20
N ALA A 229 6.57 -9.90 -3.28
CA ALA A 229 7.98 -10.22 -3.04
C ALA A 229 8.64 -10.86 -4.26
N ALA A 230 7.93 -11.68 -5.04
CA ALA A 230 8.41 -12.24 -6.29
C ALA A 230 8.50 -11.18 -7.41
N ILE A 231 7.48 -10.33 -7.55
CA ILE A 231 7.49 -9.21 -8.50
C ILE A 231 8.70 -8.31 -8.21
N ALA A 232 8.93 -7.92 -6.96
CA ALA A 232 10.05 -7.08 -6.56
C ALA A 232 11.41 -7.66 -6.97
N MET A 233 11.60 -8.97 -6.82
CA MET A 233 12.82 -9.64 -7.28
C MET A 233 12.94 -9.77 -8.79
N ARG A 234 11.82 -9.76 -9.50
CA ARG A 234 11.81 -9.87 -10.99
C ARG A 234 12.14 -8.54 -11.66
N ILE A 235 11.48 -7.46 -11.22
CA ILE A 235 11.56 -6.17 -11.91
C ILE A 235 12.49 -5.17 -11.22
N GLY A 236 12.95 -5.47 -9.98
CA GLY A 236 13.79 -4.57 -9.21
C GLY A 236 13.01 -3.41 -8.57
N GLY A 237 13.73 -2.37 -8.18
CA GLY A 237 13.20 -1.24 -7.44
C GLY A 237 13.77 -1.20 -6.01
N GLY A 238 12.95 -0.93 -5.01
CA GLY A 238 13.45 -0.87 -3.64
C GLY A 238 12.38 -0.62 -2.58
N TYR A 239 12.84 -0.58 -1.34
CA TYR A 239 11.99 -0.20 -0.21
C TYR A 239 11.92 1.32 -0.09
N LEU A 240 10.73 1.80 0.19
CA LEU A 240 10.52 3.13 0.78
C LEU A 240 11.28 3.20 2.13
N ASP A 241 11.84 4.36 2.45
CA ASP A 241 12.57 4.54 3.71
C ASP A 241 11.67 4.23 4.92
N PRO A 242 11.96 3.21 5.73
CA PRO A 242 11.12 2.84 6.87
C PRO A 242 11.08 3.89 7.99
N ASN A 243 11.96 4.91 7.96
CA ASN A 243 11.88 6.05 8.87
C ASN A 243 10.80 7.05 8.44
N LEU A 244 10.46 7.10 7.15
CA LEU A 244 9.43 7.97 6.59
C LEU A 244 8.12 7.21 6.33
N TRP A 245 8.21 5.97 5.87
CA TRP A 245 7.09 5.08 5.54
C TRP A 245 7.07 3.94 6.55
N HIS A 246 6.53 4.23 7.73
CA HIS A 246 6.66 3.39 8.90
C HIS A 246 5.57 2.32 8.96
N CYS A 247 5.98 1.04 9.05
CA CYS A 247 5.07 -0.07 9.31
C CYS A 247 5.10 -0.44 10.79
N TRP A 248 3.97 -0.26 11.47
CA TRP A 248 3.84 -0.71 12.84
C TRP A 248 3.77 -2.24 12.90
N HIS A 249 4.54 -2.82 13.78
CA HIS A 249 4.45 -4.22 14.05
C HIS A 249 4.54 -4.51 15.55
N ARG A 250 3.86 -5.55 15.95
CA ARG A 250 3.87 -6.02 17.34
C ARG A 250 5.11 -6.86 17.62
N ASN A 251 6.19 -6.22 18.06
CA ASN A 251 7.42 -6.90 18.52
C ASN A 251 7.22 -7.58 19.88
N GLN A 252 8.23 -8.35 20.35
CA GLN A 252 8.13 -9.13 21.60
C GLN A 252 7.84 -8.27 22.84
N PRO A 253 8.55 -7.13 23.08
CA PRO A 253 8.23 -6.23 24.19
C PRO A 253 6.77 -5.73 24.15
N LYS A 254 6.28 -5.30 22.99
CA LYS A 254 4.89 -4.85 22.82
C LYS A 254 3.89 -5.96 23.17
N ARG A 255 4.17 -7.23 22.78
CA ARG A 255 3.34 -8.40 23.12
C ARG A 255 3.27 -8.63 24.63
N ILE A 256 4.41 -8.57 25.31
CA ILE A 256 4.50 -8.75 26.77
C ILE A 256 3.71 -7.65 27.46
N LEU A 257 3.92 -6.38 27.09
CA LEU A 257 3.22 -5.24 27.67
C LEU A 257 1.69 -5.35 27.48
N ARG A 258 1.24 -5.77 26.28
CA ARG A 258 -0.19 -6.04 26.03
C ARG A 258 -0.73 -7.14 26.93
N LYS A 259 0.01 -8.21 27.14
CA LYS A 259 -0.37 -9.32 28.03
C LYS A 259 -0.46 -8.90 29.49
N LEU A 260 0.38 -7.94 29.90
CA LEU A 260 0.35 -7.32 31.23
C LEU A 260 -0.76 -6.26 31.39
N GLY A 261 -1.63 -6.10 30.37
CA GLY A 261 -2.77 -5.20 30.44
C GLY A 261 -2.51 -3.76 30.01
N LEU A 262 -1.30 -3.45 29.44
CA LEU A 262 -1.05 -2.10 28.94
C LEU A 262 -2.00 -1.79 27.77
N PRO A 263 -2.81 -0.71 27.82
CA PRO A 263 -3.67 -0.30 26.72
C PRO A 263 -2.87 -0.04 25.45
N GLY A 264 -3.42 -0.43 24.28
CA GLY A 264 -2.73 -0.33 23.00
C GLY A 264 -2.30 1.09 22.63
N ILE A 265 -3.09 2.08 23.01
CA ILE A 265 -2.78 3.49 22.79
C ILE A 265 -1.44 3.92 23.41
N HIS A 266 -1.02 3.32 24.53
CA HIS A 266 0.28 3.63 25.13
C HIS A 266 1.45 3.11 24.29
N LEU A 267 1.20 2.07 23.46
CA LEU A 267 2.23 1.57 22.53
C LEU A 267 2.43 2.50 21.33
N LEU A 268 1.44 3.32 21.00
CA LEU A 268 1.58 4.32 19.93
C LEU A 268 2.36 5.56 20.40
N ARG A 269 2.43 5.83 21.70
CA ARG A 269 3.17 7.00 22.25
C ARG A 269 4.67 6.96 21.99
N VAL A 270 5.23 5.78 21.72
CA VAL A 270 6.67 5.63 21.43
C VAL A 270 6.97 5.79 19.94
N GLU A 271 5.95 5.89 19.09
CA GLU A 271 6.14 6.13 17.67
C GLU A 271 6.39 7.63 17.41
N ASN A 272 7.35 7.94 16.56
CA ASN A 272 7.71 9.32 16.24
C ASN A 272 6.87 9.84 15.07
N PHE A 273 5.60 10.17 15.33
CA PHE A 273 4.68 10.65 14.29
C PHE A 273 5.15 11.92 13.58
N SER A 274 5.96 12.77 14.22
CA SER A 274 6.46 13.99 13.60
C SER A 274 7.51 13.77 12.51
N ALA A 275 8.11 12.58 12.46
CA ALA A 275 9.16 12.25 11.49
C ALA A 275 8.70 11.36 10.33
N ILE A 276 7.43 10.94 10.28
CA ILE A 276 6.93 9.98 9.29
C ILE A 276 5.90 10.59 8.35
N LYS A 277 5.98 10.22 7.07
CA LYS A 277 4.97 10.56 6.04
C LYS A 277 3.74 9.70 6.18
N CYS A 278 3.94 8.42 6.43
CA CYS A 278 2.87 7.42 6.49
C CYS A 278 3.14 6.42 7.62
N PHE A 279 2.10 6.14 8.37
CA PHE A 279 2.04 5.11 9.40
C PHE A 279 1.10 4.00 8.95
N HIS A 280 1.63 2.81 8.68
CA HIS A 280 0.82 1.62 8.43
C HIS A 280 0.45 0.97 9.75
N ALA A 281 -0.79 1.15 10.16
CA ALA A 281 -1.33 0.67 11.43
C ALA A 281 -1.72 -0.81 11.38
N GLY A 282 -0.77 -1.67 10.98
CA GLY A 282 -1.01 -3.10 10.80
C GLY A 282 -1.54 -3.80 12.05
N GLY A 283 -2.32 -4.85 11.85
CA GLY A 283 -2.86 -5.70 12.92
C GLY A 283 -3.83 -4.96 13.86
N GLU A 284 -3.54 -4.94 15.16
CA GLU A 284 -4.42 -4.32 16.16
C GLU A 284 -4.30 -2.79 16.22
N ALA A 285 -3.21 -2.21 15.71
CA ALA A 285 -2.95 -0.77 15.83
C ALA A 285 -4.01 0.08 15.13
N LYS A 286 -4.61 -0.41 14.05
CA LYS A 286 -5.68 0.29 13.33
C LYS A 286 -6.90 0.62 14.19
N TRP A 287 -7.19 -0.20 15.19
CA TRP A 287 -8.32 0.01 16.09
C TRP A 287 -8.05 1.08 17.15
N TRP A 288 -6.80 1.54 17.29
CA TRP A 288 -6.42 2.60 18.22
C TRP A 288 -6.31 3.98 17.55
N LEU A 289 -6.45 4.05 16.22
CA LEU A 289 -6.32 5.32 15.48
C LEU A 289 -7.35 6.36 15.94
N ALA A 290 -8.59 5.94 16.18
CA ALA A 290 -9.63 6.85 16.65
C ALA A 290 -9.23 7.51 17.99
N GLU A 291 -8.89 6.71 18.99
CA GLU A 291 -8.48 7.20 20.30
C GLU A 291 -7.18 8.02 20.22
N ALA A 292 -6.24 7.61 19.36
CA ALA A 292 -4.98 8.33 19.17
C ALA A 292 -5.22 9.74 18.58
N ARG A 293 -6.14 9.84 17.62
CA ARG A 293 -6.52 11.13 17.02
C ARG A 293 -7.22 12.04 18.01
N GLU A 294 -8.20 11.52 18.77
CA GLU A 294 -8.90 12.28 19.82
C GLU A 294 -7.93 12.85 20.86
N LYS A 295 -6.85 12.14 21.15
CA LYS A 295 -5.79 12.58 22.06
C LYS A 295 -4.74 13.48 21.42
N GLY A 296 -4.93 13.88 20.15
CA GLY A 296 -4.00 14.77 19.45
C GLY A 296 -2.61 14.14 19.20
N MET A 297 -2.51 12.79 19.14
CA MET A 297 -1.23 12.11 18.98
C MET A 297 -0.78 11.99 17.54
N LEU A 298 -1.72 12.01 16.59
CA LEU A 298 -1.45 11.63 15.21
C LEU A 298 -1.12 12.82 14.30
N ASP A 299 -1.84 13.92 14.40
CA ASP A 299 -1.68 15.09 13.52
C ASP A 299 -0.50 15.94 14.00
N GLN A 300 0.51 16.10 13.15
CA GLN A 300 1.79 16.74 13.52
C GLN A 300 2.13 17.96 12.65
N ASP A 301 1.51 18.11 11.49
CA ASP A 301 1.63 19.25 10.57
C ASP A 301 3.07 19.61 10.15
N GLN A 302 4.00 18.65 10.15
CA GLN A 302 5.34 18.86 9.63
C GLN A 302 5.34 18.83 8.10
N ASP A 303 6.27 19.53 7.46
CA ASP A 303 6.50 19.44 6.01
C ASP A 303 7.52 18.35 5.68
N LEU A 304 7.02 17.20 5.23
CA LEU A 304 7.81 16.06 4.78
C LEU A 304 7.64 15.81 3.27
N THR A 305 7.50 16.87 2.48
CA THR A 305 7.28 16.78 1.02
C THR A 305 8.52 16.35 0.24
N VAL A 306 9.71 16.45 0.82
CA VAL A 306 10.96 16.03 0.18
C VAL A 306 11.00 14.51 0.03
N PRO A 307 11.36 13.97 -1.17
CA PRO A 307 11.53 12.54 -1.35
C PRO A 307 12.60 11.94 -0.43
N GLY A 308 12.30 10.78 0.14
CA GLY A 308 13.24 10.00 0.93
C GLY A 308 14.14 9.10 0.06
N PRO A 309 15.18 8.51 0.65
CA PRO A 309 16.02 7.54 -0.03
C PRO A 309 15.25 6.25 -0.31
N ILE A 310 15.57 5.60 -1.43
CA ILE A 310 15.08 4.28 -1.78
C ILE A 310 16.16 3.26 -1.42
N LEU A 311 15.80 2.29 -0.58
CA LEU A 311 16.72 1.25 -0.14
C LEU A 311 16.62 0.02 -1.06
N PRO A 312 17.74 -0.62 -1.46
CA PRO A 312 17.68 -1.76 -2.35
C PRO A 312 16.96 -2.96 -1.72
N PHE A 313 16.19 -3.70 -2.53
CA PHE A 313 15.63 -4.96 -2.09
C PHE A 313 16.71 -5.95 -1.66
N ARG A 314 16.43 -6.71 -0.62
CA ARG A 314 17.27 -7.82 -0.15
C ARG A 314 16.59 -9.12 -0.48
N GLU A 315 17.32 -10.02 -1.11
CA GLU A 315 16.79 -11.35 -1.40
C GLU A 315 16.61 -12.18 -0.12
N LEU A 316 15.49 -12.85 -0.03
CA LEU A 316 15.24 -13.84 1.02
C LEU A 316 15.92 -15.15 0.68
N MET A 317 17.10 -15.38 1.25
CA MET A 317 17.84 -16.63 1.04
C MET A 317 17.12 -17.81 1.68
N PRO A 318 17.01 -18.98 1.00
CA PRO A 318 16.36 -20.17 1.55
C PRO A 318 16.91 -20.58 2.92
N SER A 319 18.23 -20.55 3.11
CA SER A 319 18.88 -20.85 4.39
C SER A 319 18.40 -19.95 5.54
N THR A 320 18.26 -18.65 5.28
CA THR A 320 17.73 -17.67 6.22
C THR A 320 16.28 -17.99 6.56
N TYR A 321 15.45 -18.22 5.52
CA TYR A 321 14.04 -18.55 5.71
C TYR A 321 13.85 -19.82 6.54
N TYR A 322 14.53 -20.91 6.20
CA TYR A 322 14.42 -22.16 6.94
C TYR A 322 14.89 -22.05 8.39
N ARG A 323 15.95 -21.29 8.65
CA ARG A 323 16.40 -20.99 10.01
C ARG A 323 15.33 -20.24 10.81
N GLU A 324 14.74 -19.18 10.25
CA GLU A 324 13.66 -18.43 10.89
C GLU A 324 12.44 -19.30 11.19
N GLN A 325 12.04 -20.14 10.22
CA GLN A 325 10.91 -21.06 10.42
C GLN A 325 11.21 -22.12 11.50
N ARG A 326 12.45 -22.61 11.59
CA ARG A 326 12.85 -23.53 12.65
C ARG A 326 12.74 -22.88 14.03
N VAL A 327 13.23 -21.65 14.18
CA VAL A 327 13.11 -20.89 15.44
C VAL A 327 11.64 -20.66 15.80
N LYS A 328 10.80 -20.24 14.83
CA LYS A 328 9.36 -20.12 15.04
C LYS A 328 8.71 -21.46 15.46
N GLY A 329 9.11 -22.57 14.85
CA GLY A 329 8.64 -23.90 15.20
C GLY A 329 8.98 -24.31 16.64
N VAL A 330 10.21 -24.06 17.07
CA VAL A 330 10.63 -24.29 18.47
C VAL A 330 9.82 -23.44 19.45
N LEU A 331 9.65 -22.13 19.15
CA LEU A 331 8.83 -21.26 19.98
C LEU A 331 7.38 -21.73 20.05
N ALA A 332 6.83 -22.22 18.93
CA ALA A 332 5.48 -22.77 18.89
C ALA A 332 5.35 -24.04 19.77
N SER A 333 6.33 -24.96 19.71
CA SER A 333 6.32 -26.19 20.53
C SER A 333 6.47 -25.90 22.02
N LEU A 334 7.12 -24.79 22.38
CA LEU A 334 7.20 -24.31 23.76
C LEU A 334 5.95 -23.55 24.23
N GLY A 335 4.88 -23.54 23.42
CA GLY A 335 3.63 -22.85 23.76
C GLY A 335 3.70 -21.31 23.69
N TYR A 336 4.80 -20.74 23.17
CA TYR A 336 5.00 -19.30 23.14
C TYR A 336 3.82 -18.58 22.49
N TYR A 337 3.35 -19.04 21.33
CA TYR A 337 2.25 -18.38 20.60
C TYR A 337 0.90 -18.60 21.27
N SER A 338 0.70 -19.65 22.08
CA SER A 338 -0.54 -19.82 22.84
C SER A 338 -0.62 -18.86 24.03
N VAL A 339 0.53 -18.58 24.66
CA VAL A 339 0.62 -17.61 25.77
C VAL A 339 0.43 -16.17 25.27
N PHE A 340 0.98 -15.84 24.11
CA PHE A 340 0.98 -14.48 23.56
C PHE A 340 -0.03 -14.27 22.40
N ARG A 341 -0.98 -15.19 22.22
CA ARG A 341 -2.16 -14.95 21.38
C ARG A 341 -3.00 -13.84 22.00
N THR A 342 -3.18 -12.78 21.25
CA THR A 342 -4.15 -11.71 21.54
C THR A 342 -5.06 -11.58 20.34
#